data_a13870252c00f6adb54aec3dad4eada4
#
_entry.id   a13870252c00f6adb54aec3dad4eada4
#
_cell.length_a   1.000
_cell.length_b   1.000
_cell.length_c   1.000
_cell.angle_alpha   90.00
_cell.angle_beta   90.00
_cell.angle_gamma   90.00
#
_symmetry.space_group_name_H-M   'P 1'
#
loop_
_entity.id
_entity.type
_entity.pdbx_description
1 polymer ?
#
loop_
_entity_poly.entity_id
_entity_poly.type
_entity_poly.pdbx_seq_one_letter_code
_entity_poly.pdbx_strand_id
1 'polypeptide(L)'
;YDTADGTAIRDYIHVVDLAQAHIVALQRLLNKQNKAQHEFFNLGSGKGYSVLEVIQSFEKTSGLKLNYEIVDRRTGDIASVYADTQLSKQELNWQANMSLDDMTRTAWQWEKKLRNID
;
A
#
# COMPACT_ATOMS: atom_id res chain seq x y z
N TYR A 1 -13.70 -2.39 -14.87
CA TYR A 1 -13.98 -1.25 -14.00
C TYR A 1 -13.94 0.04 -14.81
N ASP A 2 -14.67 1.05 -14.34
CA ASP A 2 -14.63 2.40 -14.90
C ASP A 2 -13.38 3.14 -14.39
N THR A 3 -12.24 2.81 -14.96
CA THR A 3 -10.90 3.32 -14.66
C THR A 3 -10.11 3.43 -15.94
N ALA A 4 -8.98 4.13 -15.93
CA ALA A 4 -8.19 4.40 -17.13
C ALA A 4 -7.74 3.14 -17.89
N ASP A 5 -7.42 2.06 -17.19
CA ASP A 5 -6.97 0.79 -17.78
C ASP A 5 -7.96 -0.38 -17.57
N GLY A 6 -9.15 -0.10 -17.04
CA GLY A 6 -10.20 -1.09 -16.79
C GLY A 6 -9.99 -1.95 -15.55
N THR A 7 -8.89 -1.80 -14.80
CA THR A 7 -8.64 -2.54 -13.57
C THR A 7 -8.92 -1.71 -12.32
N ALA A 8 -9.15 -2.37 -11.18
CA ALA A 8 -9.49 -1.71 -9.93
C ALA A 8 -8.31 -0.88 -9.40
N ILE A 9 -8.61 0.28 -8.82
CA ILE A 9 -7.63 1.16 -8.18
C ILE A 9 -7.68 0.94 -6.66
N ARG A 10 -6.52 0.74 -6.05
CA ARG A 10 -6.35 0.55 -4.60
C ARG A 10 -5.16 1.36 -4.10
N ASP A 11 -5.18 1.66 -2.81
CA ASP A 11 -4.03 2.23 -2.10
C ASP A 11 -3.14 1.09 -1.61
N TYR A 12 -1.95 1.02 -2.17
CA TYR A 12 -0.93 0.07 -1.75
C TYR A 12 0.06 0.78 -0.83
N ILE A 13 0.37 0.17 0.29
CA ILE A 13 1.32 0.69 1.27
C ILE A 13 2.43 -0.32 1.53
N HIS A 14 3.66 0.15 1.62
CA HIS A 14 4.80 -0.70 1.99
C HIS A 14 4.71 -1.14 3.44
N VAL A 15 5.00 -2.40 3.73
CA VAL A 15 4.93 -2.97 5.09
C VAL A 15 5.82 -2.22 6.09
N VAL A 16 6.96 -1.69 5.67
CA VAL A 16 7.86 -0.89 6.53
C VAL A 16 7.21 0.45 6.88
N ASP A 17 6.58 1.14 5.92
CA ASP A 17 5.83 2.38 6.20
C ASP A 17 4.69 2.11 7.19
N LEU A 18 3.97 1.01 7.01
CA LEU A 18 2.90 0.60 7.92
C LEU A 18 3.44 0.30 9.33
N ALA A 19 4.56 -0.41 9.44
CA ALA A 19 5.21 -0.70 10.72
C ALA A 19 5.66 0.59 11.43
N GLN A 20 6.22 1.54 10.70
CA GLN A 20 6.60 2.85 11.25
C GLN A 20 5.39 3.63 11.78
N ALA A 21 4.26 3.60 11.09
CA ALA A 21 3.02 4.21 11.58
C ALA A 21 2.58 3.63 12.92
N HIS A 22 2.72 2.31 13.12
CA HIS A 22 2.43 1.66 14.40
C HIS A 22 3.35 2.14 15.52
N ILE A 23 4.65 2.31 15.24
CA ILE A 23 5.61 2.86 16.21
C ILE A 23 5.22 4.28 16.61
N VAL A 24 4.90 5.13 15.64
CA VAL A 24 4.47 6.52 15.90
C VAL A 24 3.18 6.55 16.73
N ALA A 25 2.21 5.71 16.41
CA ALA A 25 0.96 5.61 17.17
C ALA A 25 1.22 5.15 18.62
N LEU A 26 2.10 4.17 18.82
CA LEU A 26 2.51 3.73 20.16
C LEU A 26 3.21 4.85 20.95
N GLN A 27 4.15 5.56 20.33
CA GLN A 27 4.83 6.71 20.96
C GLN A 27 3.84 7.81 21.36
N ARG A 28 2.83 8.09 20.52
CA ARG A 28 1.75 9.02 20.84
C ARG A 28 1.02 8.65 22.13
N LEU A 29 0.70 7.36 22.30
CA LEU A 29 0.07 6.86 23.53
C LEU A 29 1.00 6.96 24.75
N LEU A 30 2.25 6.51 24.62
CA LEU A 30 3.24 6.56 25.70
C LEU A 30 3.52 7.99 26.17
N ASN A 31 3.54 8.94 25.24
CA ASN A 31 3.76 10.37 25.49
C ASN A 31 2.46 11.10 25.92
N LYS A 32 1.35 10.39 26.09
CA LYS A 32 0.03 10.95 26.46
C LYS A 32 -0.42 12.10 25.55
N GLN A 33 -0.14 11.97 24.26
CA GLN A 33 -0.51 12.95 23.22
C GLN A 33 -1.85 12.63 22.55
N ASN A 34 -2.47 11.51 22.91
CA ASN A 34 -3.79 11.15 22.44
C ASN A 34 -4.85 12.14 22.94
N LYS A 35 -5.76 12.53 22.06
CA LYS A 35 -6.84 13.50 22.33
C LYS A 35 -8.11 12.83 22.83
N ALA A 36 -8.23 11.51 22.67
CA ALA A 36 -9.37 10.71 23.12
C ALA A 36 -8.89 9.34 23.56
N GLN A 37 -9.75 8.60 24.26
CA GLN A 37 -9.48 7.21 24.67
C GLN A 37 -9.28 6.28 23.47
N HIS A 38 -10.01 6.55 22.38
CA HIS A 38 -9.91 5.83 21.12
C HIS A 38 -9.67 6.84 20.00
N GLU A 39 -8.68 6.59 19.19
CA GLU A 39 -8.39 7.39 17.99
C GLU A 39 -8.27 6.46 16.79
N PHE A 40 -8.73 6.93 15.64
CA PHE A 40 -8.70 6.19 14.37
C PHE A 40 -7.90 6.97 13.35
N PHE A 41 -7.00 6.30 12.67
CA PHE A 41 -6.19 6.89 11.62
C PHE A 41 -6.21 6.01 10.37
N ASN A 42 -6.62 6.57 9.24
CA ASN A 42 -6.42 5.90 7.96
C ASN A 42 -4.95 5.98 7.58
N LEU A 43 -4.39 4.83 7.23
CA LEU A 43 -3.02 4.70 6.79
C LEU A 43 -2.99 4.25 5.33
N GLY A 44 -2.19 4.92 4.53
CA GLY A 44 -2.03 4.64 3.12
C GLY A 44 -1.01 5.58 2.51
N SER A 45 -0.79 5.45 1.22
CA SER A 45 0.02 6.40 0.46
C SER A 45 -0.76 7.67 0.10
N GLY A 46 -2.08 7.62 0.19
CA GLY A 46 -3.00 8.67 -0.31
C GLY A 46 -3.06 8.70 -1.85
N LYS A 47 -2.46 7.71 -2.51
CA LYS A 47 -2.43 7.57 -3.96
C LYS A 47 -2.95 6.19 -4.36
N GLY A 48 -3.88 6.19 -5.32
CA GLY A 48 -4.37 4.96 -5.91
C GLY A 48 -3.48 4.47 -7.05
N TYR A 49 -3.30 3.16 -7.12
CA TYR A 49 -2.69 2.47 -8.27
C TYR A 49 -3.64 1.39 -8.79
N SER A 50 -3.67 1.22 -10.10
CA SER A 50 -4.44 0.13 -10.70
C SER A 50 -3.72 -1.22 -10.55
N VAL A 51 -4.45 -2.31 -10.71
CA VAL A 51 -3.84 -3.65 -10.67
C VAL A 51 -2.82 -3.82 -11.79
N LEU A 52 -3.08 -3.28 -12.99
CA LEU A 52 -2.11 -3.34 -14.10
C LEU A 52 -0.84 -2.52 -13.80
N GLU A 53 -0.95 -1.37 -13.14
CA GLU A 53 0.23 -0.62 -12.70
C GLU A 53 1.08 -1.42 -11.70
N VAL A 54 0.45 -2.17 -10.79
CA VAL A 54 1.19 -3.06 -9.86
C VAL A 54 1.90 -4.18 -10.61
N ILE A 55 1.24 -4.80 -11.59
CA ILE A 55 1.84 -5.83 -12.44
C ILE A 55 3.04 -5.27 -13.19
N GLN A 56 2.89 -4.11 -13.84
CA GLN A 56 3.97 -3.44 -14.57
C GLN A 56 5.16 -3.08 -13.67
N SER A 57 4.89 -2.58 -12.47
CA SER A 57 5.93 -2.30 -11.47
C SER A 57 6.67 -3.57 -11.07
N PHE A 58 5.96 -4.68 -10.82
CA PHE A 58 6.59 -5.96 -10.51
C PHE A 58 7.45 -6.48 -11.67
N GLU A 59 6.93 -6.47 -12.90
CA GLU A 59 7.71 -6.87 -14.08
C GLU A 59 8.98 -6.04 -14.25
N LYS A 60 8.87 -4.73 -14.04
CA LYS A 60 10.01 -3.79 -14.11
C LYS A 60 11.06 -4.10 -13.05
N THR A 61 10.66 -4.34 -11.81
CA THR A 61 11.58 -4.50 -10.67
C THR A 61 12.15 -5.90 -10.56
N SER A 62 11.43 -6.93 -11.01
CA SER A 62 11.87 -8.32 -11.00
C SER A 62 12.61 -8.76 -12.26
N GLY A 63 12.37 -8.08 -13.40
CA GLY A 63 12.83 -8.52 -14.72
C GLY A 63 12.05 -9.69 -15.30
N LEU A 64 10.98 -10.14 -14.63
CA LEU A 64 10.15 -11.26 -15.05
C LEU A 64 8.88 -10.78 -15.74
N LYS A 65 8.34 -11.59 -16.65
CA LYS A 65 7.01 -11.40 -17.19
C LYS A 65 6.00 -12.22 -16.39
N LEU A 66 4.92 -11.57 -15.98
CA LEU A 66 3.82 -12.22 -15.28
C LEU A 66 2.80 -12.76 -16.28
N ASN A 67 2.35 -13.98 -16.03
CA ASN A 67 1.21 -14.53 -16.75
C ASN A 67 -0.06 -14.18 -15.99
N TYR A 68 -0.93 -13.35 -16.57
CA TYR A 68 -2.20 -12.94 -15.98
C TYR A 68 -3.32 -12.96 -17.02
N GLU A 69 -4.55 -13.02 -16.55
CA GLU A 69 -5.76 -13.00 -17.35
C GLU A 69 -6.72 -11.92 -16.84
N ILE A 70 -7.37 -11.22 -17.76
CA ILE A 70 -8.43 -10.28 -17.43
C ILE A 70 -9.74 -11.05 -17.43
N VAL A 71 -10.40 -11.05 -16.29
CA VAL A 71 -11.67 -11.74 -16.06
C VAL A 71 -12.76 -10.75 -15.65
N ASP A 72 -14.00 -11.24 -15.55
CA ASP A 72 -15.14 -10.43 -15.16
C ASP A 72 -14.96 -9.83 -13.75
N ARG A 73 -15.58 -8.67 -13.56
CA ARG A 73 -15.58 -7.96 -12.28
C ARG A 73 -16.25 -8.80 -11.19
N ARG A 74 -15.67 -8.85 -10.02
CA ARG A 74 -16.29 -9.47 -8.84
C ARG A 74 -17.50 -8.63 -8.37
N THR A 75 -18.58 -9.32 -7.99
CA THR A 75 -19.76 -8.66 -7.43
C THR A 75 -19.44 -7.89 -6.16
N GLY A 76 -19.92 -6.66 -6.06
CA GLY A 76 -19.71 -5.80 -4.87
C GLY A 76 -18.36 -5.10 -4.79
N ASP A 77 -17.45 -5.34 -5.75
CA ASP A 77 -16.14 -4.68 -5.75
C ASP A 77 -16.25 -3.22 -6.25
N ILE A 78 -15.52 -2.31 -5.63
CA ILE A 78 -15.53 -0.88 -5.94
C ILE A 78 -14.42 -0.57 -6.94
N ALA A 79 -14.70 0.31 -7.92
CA ALA A 79 -13.73 0.65 -8.95
C ALA A 79 -12.48 1.33 -8.40
N SER A 80 -12.62 2.24 -7.43
CA SER A 80 -11.50 3.01 -6.88
C SER A 80 -11.66 3.21 -5.37
N VAL A 81 -10.62 2.85 -4.61
CA VAL A 81 -10.54 3.09 -3.16
C VAL A 81 -9.09 3.40 -2.79
N TYR A 82 -8.88 4.54 -2.14
CA TYR A 82 -7.60 4.91 -1.54
C TYR A 82 -7.83 5.77 -0.30
N ALA A 83 -6.84 5.81 0.59
CA ALA A 83 -6.97 6.45 1.89
C ALA A 83 -6.96 7.98 1.80
N ASP A 84 -7.82 8.62 2.58
CA ASP A 84 -7.60 10.00 3.01
C ASP A 84 -6.62 9.98 4.18
N THR A 85 -5.41 10.47 3.95
CA THR A 85 -4.29 10.44 4.90
C THR A 85 -4.09 11.78 5.64
N GLN A 86 -5.00 12.74 5.48
CA GLN A 86 -4.84 14.07 6.04
C GLN A 86 -4.72 14.04 7.57
N LEU A 87 -5.59 13.28 8.25
CA LEU A 87 -5.60 13.20 9.70
C LEU A 87 -4.34 12.53 10.25
N SER A 88 -3.90 11.43 9.65
CA SER A 88 -2.65 10.75 10.06
C SER A 88 -1.43 11.65 9.87
N LYS A 89 -1.37 12.41 8.80
CA LYS A 89 -0.31 13.38 8.55
C LYS A 89 -0.29 14.50 9.60
N GLN A 90 -1.46 15.06 9.93
CA GLN A 90 -1.58 16.15 10.90
C GLN A 90 -1.33 15.70 12.33
N GLU A 91 -1.91 14.60 12.75
CA GLU A 91 -1.92 14.14 14.15
C GLU A 91 -0.74 13.23 14.50
N LEU A 92 -0.28 12.41 13.57
CA LEU A 92 0.84 11.50 13.76
C LEU A 92 2.15 12.05 13.18
N ASN A 93 2.10 13.11 12.40
CA ASN A 93 3.24 13.61 11.62
C ASN A 93 3.91 12.49 10.81
N TRP A 94 3.10 11.59 10.26
CA TRP A 94 3.52 10.42 9.52
C TRP A 94 2.93 10.44 8.10
N GLN A 95 3.71 10.00 7.15
CA GLN A 95 3.25 9.71 5.80
C GLN A 95 4.07 8.56 5.20
N ALA A 96 3.46 7.80 4.29
CA ALA A 96 4.16 6.76 3.55
C ALA A 96 5.21 7.36 2.61
N ASN A 97 6.40 6.79 2.57
CA ASN A 97 7.54 7.29 1.80
C ASN A 97 8.00 6.33 0.70
N MET A 98 7.66 5.04 0.80
CA MET A 98 8.08 4.03 -0.16
C MET A 98 7.22 4.09 -1.43
N SER A 99 7.88 3.98 -2.58
CA SER A 99 7.21 3.93 -3.88
C SER A 99 6.59 2.56 -4.18
N LEU A 100 5.75 2.49 -5.22
CA LEU A 100 5.23 1.21 -5.72
C LEU A 100 6.35 0.27 -6.17
N ASP A 101 7.39 0.82 -6.84
CA ASP A 101 8.56 0.04 -7.24
C ASP A 101 9.35 -0.51 -6.05
N ASP A 102 9.43 0.24 -4.93
CA ASP A 102 10.02 -0.26 -3.69
C ASP A 102 9.23 -1.42 -3.11
N MET A 103 7.89 -1.32 -3.12
CA MET A 103 7.01 -2.39 -2.64
C MET A 103 7.22 -3.68 -3.43
N THR A 104 7.15 -3.60 -4.75
CA THR A 104 7.27 -4.78 -5.62
C THR A 104 8.69 -5.37 -5.59
N ARG A 105 9.72 -4.53 -5.59
CA ARG A 105 11.12 -4.95 -5.50
C ARG A 105 11.42 -5.68 -4.19
N THR A 106 11.02 -5.12 -3.05
CA THR A 106 11.30 -5.74 -1.75
C THR A 106 10.46 -7.00 -1.52
N ALA A 107 9.22 -7.03 -2.00
CA ALA A 107 8.37 -8.21 -1.97
C ALA A 107 9.00 -9.36 -2.78
N TRP A 108 9.54 -9.06 -3.98
CA TRP A 108 10.23 -10.04 -4.80
C TRP A 108 11.54 -10.54 -4.15
N GLN A 109 12.32 -9.64 -3.57
CA GLN A 109 13.54 -10.01 -2.84
C GLN A 109 13.23 -10.95 -1.66
N TRP A 110 12.15 -10.69 -0.94
CA TRP A 110 11.69 -11.55 0.14
C TRP A 110 11.25 -12.93 -0.37
N GLU A 111 10.48 -12.99 -1.44
CA GLU A 111 10.03 -14.25 -2.05
C GLU A 111 11.21 -15.09 -2.54
N LYS A 112 12.21 -14.47 -3.19
CA LYS A 112 13.44 -15.14 -3.58
C LYS A 112 14.16 -15.74 -2.38
N LYS A 113 14.30 -14.97 -1.30
CA LYS A 113 14.93 -15.45 -0.07
C LYS A 113 14.18 -16.65 0.54
N LEU A 114 12.87 -16.59 0.59
CA LEU A 114 12.04 -17.69 1.13
C LEU A 114 12.18 -18.98 0.31
N ARG A 115 12.32 -18.85 -0.99
CA ARG A 115 12.44 -20.00 -1.91
C ARG A 115 13.87 -20.42 -2.24
N ASN A 116 14.87 -19.74 -1.68
CA ASN A 116 16.30 -19.93 -2.00
C ASN A 116 16.57 -19.82 -3.53
N ILE A 117 15.99 -18.80 -4.16
CA ILE A 117 16.19 -18.46 -5.57
C ILE A 117 17.17 -17.29 -5.65
N ASP A 118 18.19 -17.39 -6.48
CA ASP A 118 19.18 -16.32 -6.72
C ASP A 118 18.62 -15.19 -7.60
#